data_b0a616f181ecbe4d897a729b82cee983
#
_entry.id   b0a616f181ecbe4d897a729b82cee983
#
_cell.length_a   1.000
_cell.length_b   1.000
_cell.length_c   1.000
_cell.angle_alpha   90.00
_cell.angle_beta   90.00
_cell.angle_gamma   90.00
#
_symmetry.space_group_name_H-M   'P 1'
#
loop_
_entity.id
_entity.type
_entity.pdbx_description
1 polymer ?
#
loop_
_entity_poly.entity_id
_entity_poly.type
_entity_poly.pdbx_seq_one_letter_code
_entity_poly.pdbx_strand_id
1 'polypeptide(L)'
;MKNGFDNDKYLKIQSEHIKERIAKFGDKLYLEFGGKLFDDYHASRVLPGFQPDSKLRMLMQLADVAEIVIVISAVDIEKNKVRSDLGITYDKDVLRLRDEFQSRGLMVGSVVITHYTGQEAAKAFRGKLKKMGIKAYYHYTIPGYPSNVPLIASDDGFGKNDYIETTRPLVVITAPGPGSGKMATCLSQLYHENKRGIKAGYAKFETFPIWNLPLKHPVNLAYEAATADLNDVNMIDPWHLEAYGKTTVNYNRDIEIFPVLDAIFKGIYGDNPYKSPTDMGVNMAGYCIYDDEACCDASKQEIIRRYYETVGRLVEGNAEESEVDKINLLMQQAQITTDDRKVTVAAKERAAKSKSICAAIELADGTIITSETTELLGTSAALILNATKHLAGLDHKLKLIPKEMIEPIQNMKVNYLSGNNPRLHTDEVLVALAMLSREDENCRLAIEQLPNLRGCQVHTTVMLSEVDRKIFKKLGCVLTCEPVSKKQKPLIG
;
A
#
# COMPACT_ATOMS: atom_id res chain seq x y z
N MET A 1 13.39 6.75 13.70
CA MET A 1 12.27 7.72 13.63
C MET A 1 11.48 7.61 14.93
N LYS A 2 11.08 8.74 15.53
CA LYS A 2 10.28 8.76 16.75
C LYS A 2 8.86 8.29 16.45
N ASN A 3 8.24 7.48 17.32
CA ASN A 3 6.86 7.07 17.16
C ASN A 3 5.91 8.24 17.43
N GLY A 4 4.83 8.34 16.68
CA GLY A 4 3.80 9.39 16.82
C GLY A 4 2.38 8.86 16.82
N PHE A 5 2.20 7.54 16.68
CA PHE A 5 0.90 6.90 16.54
C PHE A 5 0.73 5.73 17.53
N ASP A 6 -0.38 5.70 18.21
CA ASP A 6 -0.76 4.63 19.14
C ASP A 6 -1.57 3.56 18.42
N ASN A 7 -0.89 2.51 18.00
CA ASN A 7 -1.49 1.42 17.25
C ASN A 7 -2.48 0.58 18.07
N ASP A 8 -2.22 0.37 19.34
CA ASP A 8 -3.10 -0.46 20.18
C ASP A 8 -4.40 0.28 20.50
N LYS A 9 -4.32 1.58 20.76
CA LYS A 9 -5.50 2.45 20.86
C LYS A 9 -6.31 2.43 19.56
N TYR A 10 -5.63 2.51 18.39
CA TYR A 10 -6.29 2.46 17.10
C TYR A 10 -7.08 1.16 16.92
N LEU A 11 -6.46 0.01 17.17
CA LEU A 11 -7.13 -1.29 17.06
C LEU A 11 -8.40 -1.34 17.94
N LYS A 12 -8.31 -0.84 19.16
CA LYS A 12 -9.40 -0.82 20.11
C LYS A 12 -10.56 0.07 19.65
N ILE A 13 -10.31 1.38 19.44
CA ILE A 13 -11.40 2.33 19.15
C ILE A 13 -12.01 2.10 17.75
N GLN A 14 -11.23 1.63 16.78
CA GLN A 14 -11.73 1.28 15.46
C GLN A 14 -12.68 0.06 15.53
N SER A 15 -12.32 -0.96 16.32
CA SER A 15 -13.17 -2.15 16.55
C SER A 15 -14.46 -1.78 17.29
N GLU A 16 -14.37 -0.92 18.31
CA GLU A 16 -15.53 -0.44 19.07
C GLU A 16 -16.51 0.30 18.17
N HIS A 17 -16.03 1.21 17.32
CA HIS A 17 -16.87 1.94 16.37
C HIS A 17 -17.52 1.04 15.32
N ILE A 18 -16.86 -0.03 14.88
CA ILE A 18 -17.50 -1.02 14.00
C ILE A 18 -18.64 -1.73 14.74
N LYS A 19 -18.46 -2.12 16.01
CA LYS A 19 -19.50 -2.74 16.84
C LYS A 19 -20.70 -1.81 17.06
N GLU A 20 -20.45 -0.51 17.31
CA GLU A 20 -21.51 0.50 17.40
C GLU A 20 -22.31 0.62 16.10
N ARG A 21 -21.63 0.55 14.93
CA ARG A 21 -22.30 0.56 13.62
C ARG A 21 -23.16 -0.69 13.41
N ILE A 22 -22.72 -1.87 13.84
CA ILE A 22 -23.52 -3.11 13.78
C ILE A 22 -24.82 -2.91 14.59
N ALA A 23 -24.72 -2.48 15.84
CA ALA A 23 -25.86 -2.26 16.71
C ALA A 23 -26.84 -1.19 16.15
N LYS A 24 -26.32 -0.10 15.55
CA LYS A 24 -27.14 0.96 14.94
C LYS A 24 -28.07 0.46 13.84
N PHE A 25 -27.64 -0.55 13.07
CA PHE A 25 -28.36 -1.05 11.92
C PHE A 25 -29.09 -2.40 12.12
N GLY A 26 -29.47 -2.72 13.35
CA GLY A 26 -30.25 -3.91 13.63
C GLY A 26 -29.43 -5.19 13.63
N ASP A 27 -28.21 -5.09 14.09
CA ASP A 27 -27.26 -6.19 14.27
C ASP A 27 -26.71 -6.82 12.97
N LYS A 28 -26.74 -6.09 11.84
CA LYS A 28 -26.08 -6.51 10.61
C LYS A 28 -25.43 -5.35 9.88
N LEU A 29 -24.15 -5.52 9.52
CA LEU A 29 -23.34 -4.51 8.84
C LEU A 29 -22.55 -5.12 7.67
N TYR A 30 -22.69 -4.53 6.48
CA TYR A 30 -21.83 -4.78 5.34
C TYR A 30 -20.70 -3.75 5.33
N LEU A 31 -19.48 -4.20 5.64
CA LEU A 31 -18.30 -3.36 5.75
C LEU A 31 -17.46 -3.50 4.48
N GLU A 32 -17.46 -2.46 3.64
CA GLU A 32 -16.54 -2.37 2.53
C GLU A 32 -15.12 -2.14 3.05
N PHE A 33 -14.22 -3.06 2.74
CA PHE A 33 -12.84 -2.97 3.18
C PHE A 33 -11.93 -2.55 2.03
N GLY A 34 -11.46 -1.31 2.08
CA GLY A 34 -10.56 -0.73 1.08
C GLY A 34 -9.08 -0.93 1.42
N GLY A 35 -8.23 -0.84 0.40
CA GLY A 35 -6.78 -0.86 0.55
C GLY A 35 -6.17 -2.23 0.87
N LYS A 36 -4.88 -2.23 1.21
CA LYS A 36 -4.12 -3.43 1.52
C LYS A 36 -4.37 -3.87 2.96
N LEU A 37 -4.80 -5.12 3.14
CA LEU A 37 -5.10 -5.71 4.46
C LEU A 37 -3.85 -6.20 5.19
N PHE A 38 -2.85 -6.69 4.46
CA PHE A 38 -1.69 -7.36 5.03
C PHE A 38 -0.43 -6.48 5.10
N ASP A 39 -0.32 -5.50 4.18
CA ASP A 39 0.92 -4.76 3.96
C ASP A 39 0.63 -3.28 3.72
N ASP A 40 0.02 -2.61 4.71
CA ASP A 40 -0.25 -1.16 4.62
C ASP A 40 1.02 -0.35 4.95
N TYR A 41 1.99 -0.45 4.06
CA TYR A 41 3.25 0.27 4.21
C TYR A 41 3.11 1.79 4.04
N HIS A 42 2.05 2.28 3.39
CA HIS A 42 1.82 3.72 3.33
C HIS A 42 1.47 4.25 4.73
N ALA A 43 0.49 3.64 5.39
CA ALA A 43 0.10 4.04 6.75
C ALA A 43 1.29 3.98 7.72
N SER A 44 2.08 2.91 7.68
CA SER A 44 3.25 2.78 8.57
C SER A 44 4.36 3.79 8.31
N ARG A 45 4.44 4.36 7.08
CA ARG A 45 5.42 5.40 6.77
C ARG A 45 4.97 6.80 7.17
N VAL A 46 3.67 7.09 7.14
CA VAL A 46 3.15 8.43 7.48
C VAL A 46 2.67 8.55 8.93
N LEU A 47 2.42 7.43 9.59
CA LEU A 47 2.01 7.33 10.98
C LEU A 47 3.02 6.44 11.74
N PRO A 48 4.19 6.96 12.16
CA PRO A 48 5.20 6.17 12.87
C PRO A 48 4.61 5.53 14.13
N GLY A 49 4.67 4.21 14.21
CA GLY A 49 4.00 3.40 15.22
C GLY A 49 2.84 2.54 14.67
N PHE A 50 2.23 2.92 13.54
CA PHE A 50 1.24 2.11 12.84
C PHE A 50 1.90 0.84 12.28
N GLN A 51 1.33 -0.31 12.58
CA GLN A 51 1.85 -1.60 12.09
C GLN A 51 1.20 -1.96 10.73
N PRO A 52 1.97 -2.45 9.74
CA PRO A 52 1.44 -2.74 8.40
C PRO A 52 0.28 -3.73 8.38
N ASP A 53 0.20 -4.62 9.37
CA ASP A 53 -0.85 -5.63 9.55
C ASP A 53 -2.01 -5.19 10.47
N SER A 54 -2.05 -3.92 10.89
CA SER A 54 -3.06 -3.41 11.86
C SER A 54 -4.49 -3.68 11.42
N LYS A 55 -4.78 -3.55 10.13
CA LYS A 55 -6.12 -3.83 9.58
C LYS A 55 -6.53 -5.29 9.78
N LEU A 56 -5.60 -6.19 9.56
CA LEU A 56 -5.82 -7.62 9.79
C LEU A 56 -5.98 -7.94 11.27
N ARG A 57 -5.10 -7.40 12.12
CA ARG A 57 -5.17 -7.56 13.58
C ARG A 57 -6.49 -7.05 14.14
N MET A 58 -7.00 -5.93 13.62
CA MET A 58 -8.32 -5.41 13.99
C MET A 58 -9.44 -6.39 13.60
N LEU A 59 -9.40 -6.96 12.39
CA LEU A 59 -10.37 -7.99 11.98
C LEU A 59 -10.28 -9.25 12.84
N MET A 60 -9.09 -9.65 13.29
CA MET A 60 -8.92 -10.77 14.22
C MET A 60 -9.60 -10.51 15.57
N GLN A 61 -9.65 -9.26 16.05
CA GLN A 61 -10.40 -8.90 17.25
C GLN A 61 -11.93 -9.00 17.06
N LEU A 62 -12.39 -9.05 15.83
CA LEU A 62 -13.80 -9.19 15.45
C LEU A 62 -14.10 -10.59 14.88
N ALA A 63 -13.18 -11.56 15.02
CA ALA A 63 -13.29 -12.86 14.38
C ALA A 63 -14.59 -13.60 14.71
N ASP A 64 -15.08 -13.49 15.93
CA ASP A 64 -16.31 -14.18 16.37
C ASP A 64 -17.58 -13.65 15.68
N VAL A 65 -17.58 -12.40 15.27
CA VAL A 65 -18.73 -11.69 14.66
C VAL A 65 -18.55 -11.41 13.18
N ALA A 66 -17.34 -11.59 12.62
CA ALA A 66 -17.01 -11.23 11.24
C ALA A 66 -17.04 -12.46 10.31
N GLU A 67 -17.61 -12.25 9.13
CA GLU A 67 -17.57 -13.17 7.98
C GLU A 67 -17.02 -12.41 6.77
N ILE A 68 -16.01 -12.98 6.09
CA ILE A 68 -15.36 -12.35 4.95
C ILE A 68 -15.96 -12.88 3.65
N VAL A 69 -16.28 -11.95 2.75
CA VAL A 69 -16.68 -12.20 1.38
C VAL A 69 -15.62 -11.58 0.46
N ILE A 70 -15.02 -12.38 -0.40
CA ILE A 70 -13.99 -11.92 -1.33
C ILE A 70 -14.63 -11.64 -2.69
N VAL A 71 -14.44 -10.44 -3.20
CA VAL A 71 -15.03 -9.99 -4.46
C VAL A 71 -13.95 -9.93 -5.55
N ILE A 72 -14.27 -10.43 -6.75
CA ILE A 72 -13.40 -10.38 -7.93
C ILE A 72 -14.21 -10.05 -9.18
N SER A 73 -13.67 -9.18 -10.06
CA SER A 73 -14.32 -8.87 -11.33
C SER A 73 -14.14 -9.99 -12.36
N ALA A 74 -15.21 -10.39 -13.05
CA ALA A 74 -15.17 -11.31 -14.17
C ALA A 74 -14.25 -10.81 -15.30
N VAL A 75 -14.19 -9.49 -15.50
CA VAL A 75 -13.31 -8.85 -16.47
C VAL A 75 -11.83 -9.01 -16.09
N ASP A 76 -11.50 -8.90 -14.79
CA ASP A 76 -10.13 -9.09 -14.32
C ASP A 76 -9.68 -10.56 -14.42
N ILE A 77 -10.62 -11.51 -14.23
CA ILE A 77 -10.36 -12.95 -14.46
C ILE A 77 -10.07 -13.19 -15.94
N GLU A 78 -10.92 -12.68 -16.84
CA GLU A 78 -10.79 -12.88 -18.29
C GLU A 78 -9.48 -12.30 -18.83
N LYS A 79 -9.07 -11.13 -18.35
CA LYS A 79 -7.81 -10.48 -18.71
C LYS A 79 -6.56 -11.07 -18.03
N ASN A 80 -6.71 -12.08 -17.18
CA ASN A 80 -5.64 -12.61 -16.35
C ASN A 80 -4.85 -11.49 -15.62
N LYS A 81 -5.58 -10.51 -15.09
CA LYS A 81 -4.97 -9.35 -14.44
C LYS A 81 -4.05 -9.77 -13.31
N VAL A 82 -2.82 -9.27 -13.37
CA VAL A 82 -1.75 -9.61 -12.43
C VAL A 82 -1.64 -8.56 -11.34
N ARG A 83 -1.49 -8.98 -10.13
CA ARG A 83 -1.15 -8.14 -8.99
C ARG A 83 0.36 -7.83 -9.02
N SER A 84 0.71 -6.59 -9.31
CA SER A 84 2.09 -6.16 -9.62
C SER A 84 3.08 -6.39 -8.46
N ASP A 85 2.63 -6.31 -7.20
CA ASP A 85 3.47 -6.50 -6.02
C ASP A 85 3.79 -7.98 -5.72
N LEU A 86 2.94 -8.91 -6.16
CA LEU A 86 3.09 -10.35 -5.91
C LEU A 86 3.38 -11.16 -7.18
N GLY A 87 3.13 -10.61 -8.38
CA GLY A 87 3.33 -11.32 -9.65
C GLY A 87 2.35 -12.48 -9.90
N ILE A 88 1.21 -12.53 -9.19
CA ILE A 88 0.17 -13.54 -9.34
C ILE A 88 -1.11 -12.96 -9.91
N THR A 89 -1.90 -13.77 -10.61
CA THR A 89 -3.20 -13.33 -11.14
C THR A 89 -4.23 -13.14 -10.03
N TYR A 90 -5.24 -12.28 -10.24
CA TYR A 90 -6.24 -11.94 -9.24
C TYR A 90 -7.06 -13.18 -8.79
N ASP A 91 -7.35 -14.11 -9.67
CA ASP A 91 -8.01 -15.37 -9.32
C ASP A 91 -7.18 -16.23 -8.37
N LYS A 92 -5.85 -16.27 -8.56
CA LYS A 92 -4.94 -16.94 -7.63
C LYS A 92 -4.82 -16.17 -6.31
N ASP A 93 -4.86 -14.83 -6.37
CA ASP A 93 -4.82 -14.00 -5.17
C ASP A 93 -6.09 -14.16 -4.32
N VAL A 94 -7.27 -14.39 -4.90
CA VAL A 94 -8.49 -14.76 -4.16
C VAL A 94 -8.26 -16.01 -3.29
N LEU A 95 -7.63 -17.04 -3.87
CA LEU A 95 -7.35 -18.26 -3.13
C LEU A 95 -6.32 -18.04 -2.02
N ARG A 96 -5.24 -17.28 -2.33
CA ARG A 96 -4.24 -16.90 -1.33
C ARG A 96 -4.86 -16.10 -0.18
N LEU A 97 -5.68 -15.09 -0.49
CA LEU A 97 -6.37 -14.28 0.53
C LEU A 97 -7.26 -15.15 1.43
N ARG A 98 -8.02 -16.09 0.84
CA ARG A 98 -8.83 -17.04 1.61
C ARG A 98 -7.98 -17.85 2.59
N ASP A 99 -6.90 -18.44 2.10
CA ASP A 99 -6.03 -19.28 2.91
C ASP A 99 -5.35 -18.48 4.03
N GLU A 100 -4.92 -17.26 3.72
CA GLU A 100 -4.34 -16.30 4.69
C GLU A 100 -5.35 -15.91 5.78
N PHE A 101 -6.60 -15.64 5.43
CA PHE A 101 -7.64 -15.32 6.42
C PHE A 101 -7.96 -16.54 7.30
N GLN A 102 -8.15 -17.71 6.69
CA GLN A 102 -8.48 -18.93 7.41
C GLN A 102 -7.35 -19.38 8.34
N SER A 103 -6.10 -19.26 7.94
CA SER A 103 -4.94 -19.58 8.78
C SER A 103 -4.86 -18.71 10.06
N ARG A 104 -5.54 -17.57 10.06
CA ARG A 104 -5.63 -16.64 11.21
C ARG A 104 -6.95 -16.73 11.97
N GLY A 105 -7.75 -17.77 11.71
CA GLY A 105 -9.01 -18.00 12.41
C GLY A 105 -10.18 -17.14 11.91
N LEU A 106 -10.05 -16.44 10.78
CA LEU A 106 -11.13 -15.65 10.21
C LEU A 106 -12.01 -16.51 9.29
N MET A 107 -13.31 -16.38 9.43
CA MET A 107 -14.28 -17.08 8.58
C MET A 107 -14.34 -16.44 7.19
N VAL A 108 -14.09 -17.21 6.14
CA VAL A 108 -14.35 -16.81 4.75
C VAL A 108 -15.58 -17.54 4.26
N GLY A 109 -16.68 -16.82 4.10
CA GLY A 109 -17.99 -17.38 3.75
C GLY A 109 -18.12 -17.73 2.27
N SER A 110 -17.69 -16.80 1.39
CA SER A 110 -17.94 -16.96 -0.04
C SER A 110 -17.04 -16.06 -0.91
N VAL A 111 -17.12 -16.28 -2.22
CA VAL A 111 -16.53 -15.46 -3.27
C VAL A 111 -17.65 -14.91 -4.15
N VAL A 112 -17.57 -13.63 -4.52
CA VAL A 112 -18.50 -13.00 -5.46
C VAL A 112 -17.76 -12.62 -6.73
N ILE A 113 -18.25 -13.08 -7.87
CA ILE A 113 -17.75 -12.74 -9.20
C ILE A 113 -18.64 -11.65 -9.76
N THR A 114 -18.13 -10.42 -9.77
CA THR A 114 -18.85 -9.22 -10.22
C THR A 114 -18.65 -8.93 -11.71
N HIS A 115 -19.39 -7.95 -12.24
CA HIS A 115 -19.36 -7.57 -13.66
C HIS A 115 -19.52 -8.77 -14.59
N TYR A 116 -20.29 -9.75 -14.15
CA TYR A 116 -20.50 -10.97 -14.91
C TYR A 116 -21.50 -10.73 -16.05
N THR A 117 -21.09 -11.07 -17.26
CA THR A 117 -21.88 -10.99 -18.49
C THR A 117 -21.82 -12.28 -19.32
N GLY A 118 -21.35 -13.37 -18.70
CA GLY A 118 -21.27 -14.67 -19.37
C GLY A 118 -19.85 -15.15 -19.71
N GLN A 119 -18.78 -14.48 -19.21
CA GLN A 119 -17.39 -14.82 -19.50
C GLN A 119 -17.08 -16.28 -19.14
N GLU A 120 -16.49 -17.02 -20.10
CA GLU A 120 -16.14 -18.44 -19.90
C GLU A 120 -15.05 -18.64 -18.83
N ALA A 121 -14.08 -17.72 -18.76
CA ALA A 121 -13.05 -17.76 -17.72
C ALA A 121 -13.67 -17.64 -16.31
N ALA A 122 -14.67 -16.78 -16.15
CA ALA A 122 -15.40 -16.62 -14.88
C ALA A 122 -16.24 -17.87 -14.53
N LYS A 123 -16.85 -18.52 -15.52
CA LYS A 123 -17.55 -19.80 -15.31
C LYS A 123 -16.59 -20.90 -14.88
N ALA A 124 -15.44 -21.00 -15.55
CA ALA A 124 -14.39 -21.96 -15.21
C ALA A 124 -13.87 -21.72 -13.77
N PHE A 125 -13.66 -20.46 -13.39
CA PHE A 125 -13.22 -20.10 -12.04
C PHE A 125 -14.30 -20.47 -10.98
N ARG A 126 -15.59 -20.15 -11.23
CA ARG A 126 -16.69 -20.60 -10.35
C ARG A 126 -16.72 -22.11 -10.21
N GLY A 127 -16.52 -22.86 -11.30
CA GLY A 127 -16.43 -24.32 -11.30
C GLY A 127 -15.29 -24.83 -10.43
N LYS A 128 -14.12 -24.16 -10.49
CA LYS A 128 -12.96 -24.46 -9.62
C LYS A 128 -13.28 -24.21 -8.15
N LEU A 129 -13.87 -23.06 -7.81
CA LEU A 129 -14.30 -22.72 -6.44
C LEU A 129 -15.28 -23.77 -5.89
N LYS A 130 -16.28 -24.18 -6.69
CA LYS A 130 -17.24 -25.23 -6.31
C LYS A 130 -16.57 -26.57 -6.00
N LYS A 131 -15.58 -26.99 -6.82
CA LYS A 131 -14.80 -28.21 -6.57
C LYS A 131 -13.99 -28.14 -5.27
N MET A 132 -13.61 -26.95 -4.85
CA MET A 132 -12.91 -26.68 -3.59
C MET A 132 -13.86 -26.51 -2.38
N GLY A 133 -15.18 -26.68 -2.57
CA GLY A 133 -16.20 -26.49 -1.54
C GLY A 133 -16.44 -25.02 -1.17
N ILE A 134 -16.03 -24.06 -2.02
CA ILE A 134 -16.19 -22.63 -1.78
C ILE A 134 -17.50 -22.15 -2.43
N LYS A 135 -18.39 -21.52 -1.65
CA LYS A 135 -19.59 -20.87 -2.18
C LYS A 135 -19.18 -19.72 -3.09
N ALA A 136 -19.82 -19.65 -4.27
CA ALA A 136 -19.52 -18.59 -5.25
C ALA A 136 -20.79 -18.07 -5.90
N TYR A 137 -20.95 -16.74 -5.92
CA TYR A 137 -22.11 -16.03 -6.38
C TYR A 137 -21.77 -15.13 -7.58
N TYR A 138 -22.76 -14.83 -8.45
CA TYR A 138 -22.61 -13.89 -9.55
C TYR A 138 -23.32 -12.58 -9.24
N HIS A 139 -22.64 -11.47 -9.47
CA HIS A 139 -23.22 -10.15 -9.57
C HIS A 139 -23.05 -9.63 -11.01
N TYR A 140 -24.15 -9.24 -11.61
CA TYR A 140 -24.22 -8.89 -13.03
C TYR A 140 -23.91 -7.42 -13.26
N THR A 141 -23.52 -7.08 -14.49
CA THR A 141 -23.41 -5.69 -14.91
C THR A 141 -24.82 -5.08 -15.04
N ILE A 142 -25.07 -3.98 -14.35
CA ILE A 142 -26.34 -3.25 -14.40
C ILE A 142 -26.20 -2.11 -15.42
N PRO A 143 -27.02 -2.05 -16.48
CA PRO A 143 -26.96 -0.98 -17.47
C PRO A 143 -27.17 0.41 -16.83
N GLY A 144 -26.30 1.35 -17.17
CA GLY A 144 -26.36 2.72 -16.66
C GLY A 144 -25.91 2.90 -15.21
N TYR A 145 -25.27 1.90 -14.60
CA TYR A 145 -24.63 2.06 -13.28
C TYR A 145 -23.47 3.05 -13.37
N PRO A 146 -23.31 4.00 -12.43
CA PRO A 146 -24.11 4.18 -11.22
C PRO A 146 -25.28 5.18 -11.34
N SER A 147 -25.58 5.72 -12.51
CA SER A 147 -26.50 6.87 -12.67
C SER A 147 -27.98 6.48 -12.81
N ASN A 148 -28.27 5.28 -13.33
CA ASN A 148 -29.65 4.83 -13.51
C ASN A 148 -30.24 4.23 -12.22
N VAL A 149 -30.42 5.08 -11.21
CA VAL A 149 -30.86 4.67 -9.86
C VAL A 149 -32.20 3.90 -9.86
N PRO A 150 -33.24 4.27 -10.63
CA PRO A 150 -34.49 3.50 -10.65
C PRO A 150 -34.28 2.04 -11.08
N LEU A 151 -33.43 1.78 -12.06
CA LEU A 151 -33.10 0.42 -12.45
C LEU A 151 -32.17 -0.26 -11.40
N ILE A 152 -31.21 0.45 -10.90
CA ILE A 152 -30.21 -0.12 -9.93
C ILE A 152 -30.91 -0.64 -8.68
N ALA A 153 -31.80 0.15 -8.07
CA ALA A 153 -32.54 -0.19 -6.86
C ALA A 153 -33.84 -0.95 -7.16
N SER A 154 -33.84 -1.85 -8.13
CA SER A 154 -35.01 -2.63 -8.55
C SER A 154 -34.70 -4.13 -8.61
N ASP A 155 -35.78 -4.93 -8.84
CA ASP A 155 -35.64 -6.38 -9.04
C ASP A 155 -34.89 -6.70 -10.34
N ASP A 156 -34.87 -5.82 -11.33
CA ASP A 156 -34.11 -5.92 -12.58
C ASP A 156 -32.66 -5.44 -12.47
N GLY A 157 -32.33 -4.71 -11.41
CA GLY A 157 -31.01 -4.24 -11.08
C GLY A 157 -30.34 -5.11 -10.01
N PHE A 158 -30.29 -4.61 -8.78
CA PHE A 158 -29.72 -5.35 -7.65
C PHE A 158 -30.42 -6.68 -7.39
N GLY A 159 -31.73 -6.76 -7.65
CA GLY A 159 -32.50 -7.97 -7.49
C GLY A 159 -32.07 -9.15 -8.37
N LYS A 160 -31.44 -8.88 -9.53
CA LYS A 160 -30.88 -9.93 -10.40
C LYS A 160 -29.60 -10.57 -9.86
N ASN A 161 -28.90 -9.88 -8.98
CA ASN A 161 -27.66 -10.42 -8.38
C ASN A 161 -28.01 -11.60 -7.45
N ASP A 162 -27.14 -12.61 -7.44
CA ASP A 162 -27.29 -13.69 -6.49
C ASP A 162 -27.27 -13.14 -5.05
N TYR A 163 -28.23 -13.55 -4.22
CA TYR A 163 -28.17 -13.24 -2.80
C TYR A 163 -27.03 -14.03 -2.13
N ILE A 164 -26.15 -13.33 -1.42
CA ILE A 164 -25.07 -13.93 -0.69
C ILE A 164 -25.59 -14.37 0.68
N GLU A 165 -25.68 -15.66 0.92
CA GLU A 165 -26.02 -16.20 2.23
C GLU A 165 -24.90 -15.93 3.23
N THR A 166 -25.19 -15.15 4.25
CA THR A 166 -24.26 -14.79 5.33
C THR A 166 -24.82 -15.16 6.70
N THR A 167 -23.94 -15.52 7.61
CA THR A 167 -24.32 -16.09 8.92
C THR A 167 -23.93 -15.21 10.10
N ARG A 168 -23.05 -14.19 9.87
CA ARG A 168 -22.52 -13.35 10.92
C ARG A 168 -23.02 -11.90 10.81
N PRO A 169 -23.05 -11.15 11.93
CA PRO A 169 -23.54 -9.77 11.94
C PRO A 169 -22.60 -8.81 11.19
N LEU A 170 -21.30 -9.06 11.14
CA LEU A 170 -20.34 -8.26 10.37
C LEU A 170 -19.94 -9.01 9.10
N VAL A 171 -20.33 -8.48 7.95
CA VAL A 171 -19.94 -9.01 6.64
C VAL A 171 -18.88 -8.11 6.03
N VAL A 172 -17.65 -8.57 5.99
CA VAL A 172 -16.50 -7.83 5.46
C VAL A 172 -16.32 -8.11 3.99
N ILE A 173 -16.51 -7.10 3.14
CA ILE A 173 -16.36 -7.20 1.69
C ILE A 173 -14.95 -6.71 1.30
N THR A 174 -14.11 -7.62 0.83
CA THR A 174 -12.74 -7.32 0.39
C THR A 174 -12.45 -7.86 -1.01
N ALA A 175 -11.30 -7.48 -1.60
CA ALA A 175 -10.95 -7.85 -2.97
C ALA A 175 -9.42 -7.85 -3.18
N PRO A 176 -8.90 -8.57 -4.21
CA PRO A 176 -7.51 -8.51 -4.63
C PRO A 176 -7.02 -7.11 -5.04
N GLY A 177 -7.94 -6.27 -5.55
CA GLY A 177 -7.57 -4.94 -6.04
C GLY A 177 -8.76 -3.99 -6.21
N PRO A 178 -8.49 -2.75 -6.65
CA PRO A 178 -9.52 -1.74 -6.90
C PRO A 178 -10.41 -2.11 -8.09
N GLY A 179 -11.59 -1.49 -8.17
CA GLY A 179 -12.53 -1.69 -9.27
C GLY A 179 -13.23 -3.05 -9.28
N SER A 180 -13.12 -3.85 -8.22
CA SER A 180 -13.70 -5.20 -8.12
C SER A 180 -15.21 -5.21 -7.82
N GLY A 181 -15.85 -4.05 -7.62
CA GLY A 181 -17.29 -3.95 -7.34
C GLY A 181 -17.69 -4.17 -5.87
N LYS A 182 -16.79 -3.92 -4.90
CA LYS A 182 -17.07 -4.07 -3.46
C LYS A 182 -18.30 -3.28 -3.00
N MET A 183 -18.33 -1.97 -3.30
CA MET A 183 -19.47 -1.10 -2.94
C MET A 183 -20.79 -1.62 -3.54
N ALA A 184 -20.80 -1.91 -4.84
CA ALA A 184 -22.01 -2.43 -5.51
C ALA A 184 -22.47 -3.77 -4.90
N THR A 185 -21.51 -4.61 -4.45
CA THR A 185 -21.82 -5.85 -3.72
C THR A 185 -22.49 -5.56 -2.38
N CYS A 186 -21.96 -4.61 -1.59
CA CYS A 186 -22.59 -4.19 -0.35
C CYS A 186 -24.02 -3.68 -0.59
N LEU A 187 -24.20 -2.73 -1.53
CA LEU A 187 -25.50 -2.13 -1.83
C LEU A 187 -26.53 -3.17 -2.35
N SER A 188 -26.07 -4.10 -3.20
CA SER A 188 -26.92 -5.20 -3.67
C SER A 188 -27.38 -6.09 -2.51
N GLN A 189 -26.51 -6.39 -1.56
CA GLN A 189 -26.87 -7.15 -0.36
C GLN A 189 -27.87 -6.37 0.51
N LEU A 190 -27.68 -5.06 0.70
CA LEU A 190 -28.67 -4.23 1.42
C LEU A 190 -30.04 -4.25 0.74
N TYR A 191 -30.10 -4.24 -0.58
CA TYR A 191 -31.35 -4.39 -1.32
C TYR A 191 -32.03 -5.73 -1.02
N HIS A 192 -31.28 -6.83 -1.09
CA HIS A 192 -31.79 -8.16 -0.79
C HIS A 192 -32.21 -8.33 0.68
N GLU A 193 -31.45 -7.78 1.62
CA GLU A 193 -31.78 -7.81 3.06
C GLU A 193 -33.08 -7.04 3.32
N ASN A 194 -33.21 -5.83 2.76
CA ASN A 194 -34.43 -5.02 2.88
C ASN A 194 -35.67 -5.75 2.34
N LYS A 195 -35.57 -6.40 1.18
CA LYS A 195 -36.66 -7.22 0.59
C LYS A 195 -37.05 -8.41 1.50
N ARG A 196 -36.14 -8.88 2.35
CA ARG A 196 -36.37 -9.96 3.33
C ARG A 196 -36.82 -9.45 4.69
N GLY A 197 -36.97 -8.12 4.85
CA GLY A 197 -37.32 -7.52 6.13
C GLY A 197 -36.17 -7.53 7.16
N ILE A 198 -34.94 -7.77 6.72
CA ILE A 198 -33.74 -7.77 7.58
C ILE A 198 -33.15 -6.37 7.55
N LYS A 199 -33.00 -5.76 8.73
CA LYS A 199 -32.32 -4.48 8.86
C LYS A 199 -30.79 -4.69 8.75
N ALA A 200 -30.18 -3.96 7.85
CA ALA A 200 -28.75 -4.01 7.64
C ALA A 200 -28.21 -2.63 7.31
N GLY A 201 -26.94 -2.38 7.61
CA GLY A 201 -26.26 -1.13 7.29
C GLY A 201 -25.04 -1.32 6.41
N TYR A 202 -24.56 -0.22 5.86
CA TYR A 202 -23.30 -0.13 5.12
C TYR A 202 -22.29 0.66 5.92
N ALA A 203 -21.04 0.27 5.84
CA ALA A 203 -19.91 1.12 6.24
C ALA A 203 -18.72 0.90 5.32
N LYS A 204 -17.89 1.95 5.19
CA LYS A 204 -16.63 1.91 4.49
C LYS A 204 -15.49 2.01 5.49
N PHE A 205 -14.62 1.02 5.51
CA PHE A 205 -13.42 1.08 6.33
C PHE A 205 -12.38 1.98 5.67
N GLU A 206 -11.94 3.00 6.40
CA GLU A 206 -10.96 3.97 5.91
C GLU A 206 -9.85 4.20 6.94
N THR A 207 -8.66 4.52 6.44
CA THR A 207 -7.54 5.02 7.25
C THR A 207 -7.18 6.42 6.80
N PHE A 208 -7.28 6.70 5.50
CA PHE A 208 -7.00 8.00 4.87
C PHE A 208 -8.13 8.41 3.93
N PRO A 209 -8.32 9.73 3.73
CA PRO A 209 -7.68 10.81 4.47
C PRO A 209 -8.08 10.78 5.95
N ILE A 210 -7.28 11.40 6.81
CA ILE A 210 -7.62 11.51 8.23
C ILE A 210 -8.59 12.66 8.44
N TRP A 211 -9.80 12.35 8.87
CA TRP A 211 -10.95 13.24 8.86
C TRP A 211 -10.81 14.49 9.74
N ASN A 212 -10.22 14.33 10.92
CA ASN A 212 -10.11 15.38 11.94
C ASN A 212 -8.79 16.16 11.89
N LEU A 213 -7.96 15.93 10.86
CA LEU A 213 -6.80 16.77 10.59
C LEU A 213 -7.15 17.89 9.59
N PRO A 214 -6.42 19.01 9.57
CA PRO A 214 -6.58 20.05 8.58
C PRO A 214 -6.40 19.52 7.14
N LEU A 215 -7.09 20.13 6.17
CA LEU A 215 -7.03 19.73 4.76
C LEU A 215 -5.60 19.63 4.22
N LYS A 216 -4.75 20.62 4.55
CA LYS A 216 -3.35 20.69 4.11
C LYS A 216 -2.36 20.11 5.12
N HIS A 217 -2.84 19.28 6.03
CA HIS A 217 -1.95 18.59 6.96
C HIS A 217 -1.01 17.63 6.22
N PRO A 218 0.29 17.58 6.53
CA PRO A 218 1.25 16.73 5.81
C PRO A 218 0.82 15.27 5.66
N VAL A 219 0.17 14.68 6.66
CA VAL A 219 -0.39 13.32 6.59
C VAL A 219 -1.42 13.18 5.47
N ASN A 220 -2.34 14.15 5.32
CA ASN A 220 -3.35 14.14 4.27
C ASN A 220 -2.72 14.44 2.88
N LEU A 221 -1.74 15.35 2.81
CA LEU A 221 -1.00 15.58 1.56
C LEU A 221 -0.20 14.36 1.11
N ALA A 222 0.37 13.59 2.05
CA ALA A 222 1.07 12.34 1.73
C ALA A 222 0.14 11.27 1.17
N TYR A 223 -1.13 11.24 1.58
CA TYR A 223 -2.14 10.38 0.96
C TYR A 223 -2.43 10.77 -0.49
N GLU A 224 -2.63 12.06 -0.78
CA GLU A 224 -2.78 12.53 -2.16
C GLU A 224 -1.56 12.20 -3.03
N ALA A 225 -0.34 12.32 -2.49
CA ALA A 225 0.87 11.92 -3.19
C ALA A 225 0.93 10.39 -3.45
N ALA A 226 0.33 9.59 -2.56
CA ALA A 226 0.27 8.13 -2.72
C ALA A 226 -0.77 7.67 -3.76
N THR A 227 -1.74 8.53 -4.09
CA THR A 227 -2.86 8.28 -5.02
C THR A 227 -2.83 9.24 -6.21
N ALA A 228 -1.65 9.78 -6.55
CA ALA A 228 -1.51 10.75 -7.64
C ALA A 228 -1.97 10.19 -8.99
N ASP A 229 -1.74 8.90 -9.23
CA ASP A 229 -2.19 8.14 -10.41
C ASP A 229 -3.72 7.94 -10.48
N LEU A 230 -4.41 8.06 -9.36
CA LEU A 230 -5.88 7.95 -9.26
C LEU A 230 -6.58 9.30 -9.29
N ASN A 231 -5.83 10.40 -9.31
CA ASN A 231 -6.34 11.77 -9.20
C ASN A 231 -7.20 12.02 -7.95
N ASP A 232 -6.96 11.28 -6.86
CA ASP A 232 -7.60 11.57 -5.58
C ASP A 232 -7.13 12.92 -5.04
N VAL A 233 -8.08 13.75 -4.63
CA VAL A 233 -7.85 15.07 -4.04
C VAL A 233 -8.63 15.15 -2.75
N ASN A 234 -7.97 15.54 -1.66
CA ASN A 234 -8.65 15.78 -0.40
C ASN A 234 -9.47 17.06 -0.46
N MET A 235 -10.68 17.01 0.08
CA MET A 235 -11.64 18.11 0.12
C MET A 235 -12.29 18.16 1.50
N ILE A 236 -12.79 19.34 1.86
CA ILE A 236 -13.74 19.44 2.97
C ILE A 236 -15.06 18.80 2.52
N ASP A 237 -15.59 17.89 3.34
CA ASP A 237 -16.89 17.26 3.10
C ASP A 237 -18.01 18.30 3.30
N PRO A 238 -18.64 18.81 2.22
CA PRO A 238 -19.67 19.84 2.33
C PRO A 238 -20.94 19.30 2.96
N TRP A 239 -21.25 18.02 2.72
CA TRP A 239 -22.43 17.36 3.27
C TRP A 239 -22.33 17.19 4.79
N HIS A 240 -21.14 16.86 5.29
CA HIS A 240 -20.91 16.73 6.71
C HIS A 240 -20.94 18.08 7.41
N LEU A 241 -20.37 19.10 6.76
CA LEU A 241 -20.40 20.47 7.27
C LEU A 241 -21.85 20.99 7.32
N GLU A 242 -22.66 20.76 6.30
CA GLU A 242 -24.07 21.17 6.27
C GLU A 242 -24.89 20.45 7.32
N ALA A 243 -24.72 19.12 7.45
CA ALA A 243 -25.53 18.31 8.36
C ALA A 243 -25.19 18.51 9.84
N TYR A 244 -23.92 18.79 10.19
CA TYR A 244 -23.42 18.76 11.55
C TYR A 244 -22.65 20.00 12.00
N GLY A 245 -22.41 20.97 11.11
CA GLY A 245 -21.58 22.15 11.40
C GLY A 245 -20.11 21.80 11.71
N LYS A 246 -19.65 20.61 11.30
CA LYS A 246 -18.30 20.10 11.57
C LYS A 246 -17.50 19.96 10.28
N THR A 247 -16.29 20.52 10.29
CA THR A 247 -15.34 20.35 9.19
C THR A 247 -14.68 18.98 9.27
N THR A 248 -14.78 18.21 8.20
CA THR A 248 -14.08 16.92 8.04
C THR A 248 -13.42 16.87 6.67
N VAL A 249 -12.30 16.16 6.57
CA VAL A 249 -11.61 15.94 5.30
C VAL A 249 -12.02 14.60 4.72
N ASN A 250 -12.42 14.60 3.45
CA ASN A 250 -12.70 13.39 2.70
C ASN A 250 -12.11 13.55 1.29
N TYR A 251 -12.09 12.53 0.44
CA TYR A 251 -11.58 12.69 -0.92
C TYR A 251 -12.71 12.91 -1.93
N ASN A 252 -12.36 13.59 -3.01
CA ASN A 252 -13.30 14.04 -4.05
C ASN A 252 -14.26 12.94 -4.54
N ARG A 253 -13.77 11.73 -4.80
CA ARG A 253 -14.61 10.64 -5.34
C ARG A 253 -15.77 10.26 -4.43
N ASP A 254 -15.58 10.22 -3.12
CA ASP A 254 -16.64 9.90 -2.18
C ASP A 254 -17.63 11.07 -2.05
N ILE A 255 -17.14 12.31 -2.13
CA ILE A 255 -17.98 13.50 -2.10
C ILE A 255 -18.85 13.60 -3.37
N GLU A 256 -18.24 13.38 -4.54
CA GLU A 256 -18.91 13.48 -5.84
C GLU A 256 -19.97 12.39 -6.06
N ILE A 257 -19.70 11.16 -5.57
CA ILE A 257 -20.64 10.03 -5.72
C ILE A 257 -21.78 10.07 -4.67
N PHE A 258 -21.65 10.84 -3.60
CA PHE A 258 -22.61 10.82 -2.50
C PHE A 258 -24.07 11.12 -2.92
N PRO A 259 -24.39 12.08 -3.83
CA PRO A 259 -25.76 12.29 -4.29
C PRO A 259 -26.37 11.06 -4.96
N VAL A 260 -25.56 10.27 -5.66
CA VAL A 260 -26.00 9.02 -6.29
C VAL A 260 -26.26 7.95 -5.23
N LEU A 261 -25.37 7.84 -4.23
CA LEU A 261 -25.54 6.92 -3.11
C LEU A 261 -26.76 7.28 -2.27
N ASP A 262 -27.01 8.56 -2.02
CA ASP A 262 -28.20 9.06 -1.35
C ASP A 262 -29.47 8.59 -2.07
N ALA A 263 -29.53 8.75 -3.40
CA ALA A 263 -30.66 8.29 -4.20
C ALA A 263 -30.80 6.75 -4.17
N ILE A 264 -29.71 6.01 -4.21
CA ILE A 264 -29.73 4.53 -4.10
C ILE A 264 -30.25 4.09 -2.73
N PHE A 265 -29.77 4.69 -1.62
CA PHE A 265 -30.27 4.36 -0.27
C PHE A 265 -31.77 4.69 -0.13
N LYS A 266 -32.21 5.83 -0.65
CA LYS A 266 -33.64 6.17 -0.70
C LYS A 266 -34.43 5.16 -1.51
N GLY A 267 -33.90 4.68 -2.63
CA GLY A 267 -34.50 3.62 -3.45
C GLY A 267 -34.64 2.29 -2.72
N ILE A 268 -33.67 1.95 -1.84
CA ILE A 268 -33.65 0.70 -1.06
C ILE A 268 -34.54 0.80 0.18
N TYR A 269 -34.44 1.88 0.96
CA TYR A 269 -35.04 1.99 2.30
C TYR A 269 -36.22 2.94 2.38
N GLY A 270 -36.47 3.76 1.34
CA GLY A 270 -37.40 4.89 1.41
C GLY A 270 -36.80 6.17 1.99
N ASP A 271 -35.68 6.06 2.71
CA ASP A 271 -34.91 7.17 3.28
C ASP A 271 -33.41 6.83 3.29
N ASN A 272 -32.55 7.83 3.45
CA ASN A 272 -31.10 7.63 3.57
C ASN A 272 -30.68 7.72 5.04
N PRO A 273 -30.13 6.65 5.63
CA PRO A 273 -29.62 6.69 7.01
C PRO A 273 -28.31 7.48 7.18
N TYR A 274 -27.67 7.92 6.07
CA TYR A 274 -26.41 8.66 6.05
C TYR A 274 -26.63 10.08 5.54
N LYS A 275 -26.05 11.05 6.21
CA LYS A 275 -26.15 12.48 5.84
C LYS A 275 -24.93 13.00 5.10
N SER A 276 -23.85 12.22 5.06
CA SER A 276 -22.60 12.59 4.38
C SER A 276 -21.78 11.35 4.00
N PRO A 277 -20.81 11.48 3.07
CA PRO A 277 -19.80 10.43 2.83
C PRO A 277 -19.06 10.02 4.11
N THR A 278 -18.73 10.99 4.96
CA THR A 278 -18.07 10.75 6.25
C THR A 278 -18.92 9.87 7.18
N ASP A 279 -20.25 10.02 7.17
CA ASP A 279 -21.14 9.16 7.95
C ASP A 279 -21.10 7.69 7.51
N MET A 280 -20.84 7.44 6.24
CA MET A 280 -20.73 6.08 5.72
C MET A 280 -19.42 5.41 6.13
N GLY A 281 -18.39 6.18 6.44
CA GLY A 281 -17.07 5.66 6.78
C GLY A 281 -16.90 5.29 8.26
N VAL A 282 -15.85 4.51 8.54
CA VAL A 282 -15.30 4.29 9.88
C VAL A 282 -13.81 4.56 9.83
N ASN A 283 -13.38 5.65 10.47
CA ASN A 283 -11.97 6.09 10.49
C ASN A 283 -11.65 6.76 11.82
N MET A 284 -10.91 6.05 12.66
CA MET A 284 -10.50 6.52 13.98
C MET A 284 -9.01 6.86 14.05
N ALA A 285 -8.29 6.84 12.93
CA ALA A 285 -6.84 7.00 12.91
C ALA A 285 -6.38 8.33 13.52
N GLY A 286 -7.06 9.43 13.22
CA GLY A 286 -6.65 10.74 13.72
C GLY A 286 -6.75 10.90 15.25
N TYR A 287 -7.55 10.09 15.92
CA TYR A 287 -7.66 10.09 17.40
C TYR A 287 -6.53 9.31 18.09
N CYS A 288 -5.66 8.68 17.29
CA CYS A 288 -4.56 7.85 17.76
C CYS A 288 -3.18 8.49 17.54
N ILE A 289 -3.14 9.67 16.93
CA ILE A 289 -1.93 10.49 16.83
C ILE A 289 -1.69 11.15 18.19
N TYR A 290 -0.51 10.91 18.78
CA TYR A 290 -0.11 11.52 20.05
C TYR A 290 1.12 12.42 19.90
N ASP A 291 1.91 12.25 18.82
CA ASP A 291 3.01 13.15 18.45
C ASP A 291 2.81 13.55 16.98
N ASP A 292 2.17 14.70 16.81
CA ASP A 292 1.82 15.24 15.49
C ASP A 292 3.05 15.65 14.68
N GLU A 293 4.08 16.17 15.34
CA GLU A 293 5.34 16.57 14.69
C GLU A 293 6.04 15.36 14.06
N ALA A 294 6.10 14.23 14.77
CA ALA A 294 6.66 12.99 14.24
C ALA A 294 5.87 12.48 13.03
N CYS A 295 4.53 12.59 13.03
CA CYS A 295 3.70 12.22 11.88
C CYS A 295 3.88 13.20 10.70
N CYS A 296 4.01 14.49 10.96
CA CYS A 296 4.29 15.51 9.95
C CYS A 296 5.63 15.25 9.25
N ASP A 297 6.69 15.01 10.03
CA ASP A 297 8.04 14.75 9.49
C ASP A 297 8.07 13.48 8.64
N ALA A 298 7.46 12.40 9.14
CA ALA A 298 7.36 11.15 8.41
C ALA A 298 6.58 11.32 7.09
N SER A 299 5.49 12.09 7.11
CA SER A 299 4.67 12.38 5.94
C SER A 299 5.40 13.22 4.90
N LYS A 300 6.17 14.22 5.32
CA LYS A 300 7.04 15.00 4.45
C LYS A 300 8.07 14.11 3.73
N GLN A 301 8.70 13.18 4.47
CA GLN A 301 9.62 12.21 3.88
C GLN A 301 8.91 11.26 2.89
N GLU A 302 7.67 10.85 3.16
CA GLU A 302 6.89 10.03 2.23
C GLU A 302 6.52 10.80 0.95
N ILE A 303 6.17 12.09 1.03
CA ILE A 303 5.90 12.92 -0.16
C ILE A 303 7.16 13.00 -1.05
N ILE A 304 8.34 13.26 -0.46
CA ILE A 304 9.61 13.30 -1.20
C ILE A 304 9.91 11.93 -1.82
N ARG A 305 9.66 10.85 -1.09
CA ARG A 305 9.84 9.48 -1.61
C ARG A 305 8.93 9.23 -2.82
N ARG A 306 7.66 9.66 -2.75
CA ARG A 306 6.71 9.54 -3.86
C ARG A 306 7.15 10.35 -5.07
N TYR A 307 7.69 11.54 -4.86
CA TYR A 307 8.27 12.33 -5.94
C TYR A 307 9.31 11.52 -6.71
N TYR A 308 10.34 10.99 -6.03
CA TYR A 308 11.38 10.21 -6.67
C TYR A 308 10.86 8.93 -7.34
N GLU A 309 9.90 8.24 -6.73
CA GLU A 309 9.26 7.05 -7.30
C GLU A 309 8.54 7.38 -8.60
N THR A 310 7.75 8.46 -8.62
CA THR A 310 6.96 8.87 -9.79
C THR A 310 7.85 9.38 -10.92
N VAL A 311 8.86 10.21 -10.61
CA VAL A 311 9.83 10.65 -11.63
C VAL A 311 10.61 9.46 -12.20
N GLY A 312 11.00 8.49 -11.36
CA GLY A 312 11.62 7.25 -11.84
C GLY A 312 10.71 6.46 -12.78
N ARG A 313 9.41 6.31 -12.43
CA ARG A 313 8.41 5.68 -13.30
C ARG A 313 8.19 6.45 -14.62
N LEU A 314 8.21 7.78 -14.58
CA LEU A 314 8.12 8.61 -15.78
C LEU A 314 9.29 8.35 -16.74
N VAL A 315 10.53 8.30 -16.22
CA VAL A 315 11.72 7.96 -17.01
C VAL A 315 11.65 6.54 -17.60
N GLU A 316 10.99 5.62 -16.91
CA GLU A 316 10.75 4.24 -17.38
C GLU A 316 9.52 4.14 -18.33
N GLY A 317 8.78 5.23 -18.59
CA GLY A 317 7.57 5.26 -19.41
C GLY A 317 6.33 4.66 -18.73
N ASN A 318 6.30 4.61 -17.40
CA ASN A 318 5.25 3.98 -16.59
C ASN A 318 4.46 4.99 -15.72
N ALA A 319 4.59 6.29 -15.97
CA ALA A 319 3.83 7.36 -15.34
C ALA A 319 3.63 8.53 -16.32
N GLU A 320 2.67 9.39 -16.02
CA GLU A 320 2.39 10.61 -16.78
C GLU A 320 3.06 11.84 -16.13
N GLU A 321 3.39 12.87 -16.92
CA GLU A 321 3.94 14.13 -16.41
C GLU A 321 3.01 14.77 -15.36
N SER A 322 1.70 14.69 -15.57
CA SER A 322 0.68 15.21 -14.66
C SER A 322 0.75 14.62 -13.25
N GLU A 323 1.19 13.36 -13.10
CA GLU A 323 1.42 12.75 -11.78
C GLU A 323 2.59 13.43 -11.05
N VAL A 324 3.68 13.76 -11.78
CA VAL A 324 4.83 14.46 -11.22
C VAL A 324 4.46 15.90 -10.84
N ASP A 325 3.74 16.61 -11.72
CA ASP A 325 3.28 17.97 -11.46
C ASP A 325 2.40 18.04 -10.22
N LYS A 326 1.50 17.08 -10.05
CA LYS A 326 0.68 16.99 -8.84
C LYS A 326 1.52 16.82 -7.58
N ILE A 327 2.53 15.94 -7.59
CA ILE A 327 3.39 15.73 -6.42
C ILE A 327 4.25 16.98 -6.16
N ASN A 328 4.73 17.67 -7.19
CA ASN A 328 5.43 18.95 -7.04
C ASN A 328 4.56 20.00 -6.35
N LEU A 329 3.28 20.09 -6.72
CA LEU A 329 2.33 20.99 -6.07
C LEU A 329 2.13 20.61 -4.58
N LEU A 330 2.04 19.31 -4.27
CA LEU A 330 1.93 18.84 -2.89
C LEU A 330 3.19 19.13 -2.07
N MET A 331 4.39 19.01 -2.68
CA MET A 331 5.65 19.42 -2.04
C MET A 331 5.66 20.93 -1.71
N GLN A 332 5.19 21.78 -2.64
CA GLN A 332 5.05 23.22 -2.40
C GLN A 332 4.06 23.51 -1.25
N GLN A 333 2.92 22.82 -1.22
CA GLN A 333 1.94 22.98 -0.14
C GLN A 333 2.48 22.52 1.22
N ALA A 334 3.29 21.46 1.24
CA ALA A 334 3.97 20.96 2.42
C ALA A 334 5.21 21.79 2.80
N GLN A 335 5.61 22.78 1.98
CA GLN A 335 6.80 23.61 2.13
C GLN A 335 8.09 22.79 2.25
N ILE A 336 8.25 21.80 1.36
CA ILE A 336 9.41 20.90 1.32
C ILE A 336 10.04 20.84 -0.07
N THR A 337 11.30 20.46 -0.07
CA THR A 337 12.12 20.19 -1.25
C THR A 337 12.76 18.81 -1.14
N THR A 338 13.43 18.35 -2.18
CA THR A 338 14.20 17.09 -2.13
C THR A 338 15.36 17.15 -1.12
N ASP A 339 15.82 18.34 -0.76
CA ASP A 339 16.95 18.54 0.15
C ASP A 339 16.54 18.38 1.63
N ASP A 340 15.24 18.40 1.93
CA ASP A 340 14.71 18.04 3.25
C ASP A 340 14.86 16.53 3.57
N ARG A 341 15.32 15.75 2.59
CA ARG A 341 15.73 14.35 2.79
C ARG A 341 17.24 14.26 2.94
N LYS A 342 17.72 14.12 4.18
CA LYS A 342 19.15 14.19 4.54
C LYS A 342 20.05 13.27 3.70
N VAL A 343 19.58 12.03 3.42
CA VAL A 343 20.34 11.08 2.59
C VAL A 343 20.51 11.54 1.14
N THR A 344 19.57 12.35 0.62
CA THR A 344 19.70 12.96 -0.71
C THR A 344 20.87 13.94 -0.74
N VAL A 345 20.92 14.85 0.23
CA VAL A 345 22.01 15.82 0.36
C VAL A 345 23.36 15.11 0.53
N ALA A 346 23.45 14.14 1.46
CA ALA A 346 24.68 13.42 1.74
C ALA A 346 25.21 12.64 0.52
N ALA A 347 24.30 11.99 -0.25
CA ALA A 347 24.68 11.28 -1.46
C ALA A 347 25.19 12.23 -2.56
N LYS A 348 24.49 13.36 -2.78
CA LYS A 348 24.88 14.39 -3.75
C LYS A 348 26.23 15.06 -3.39
N GLU A 349 26.42 15.41 -2.14
CA GLU A 349 27.70 15.97 -1.66
C GLU A 349 28.87 14.99 -1.83
N ARG A 350 28.63 13.71 -1.52
CA ARG A 350 29.64 12.66 -1.75
C ARG A 350 29.98 12.54 -3.22
N ALA A 351 28.97 12.53 -4.10
CA ALA A 351 29.14 12.44 -5.55
C ALA A 351 29.90 13.65 -6.11
N ALA A 352 29.63 14.87 -5.63
CA ALA A 352 30.35 16.08 -6.04
C ALA A 352 31.83 16.01 -5.67
N LYS A 353 32.18 15.44 -4.50
CA LYS A 353 33.56 15.27 -4.03
C LYS A 353 34.32 14.18 -4.77
N SER A 354 33.67 13.00 -4.95
CA SER A 354 34.32 11.83 -5.53
C SER A 354 34.24 11.74 -7.05
N LYS A 355 33.37 12.55 -7.67
CA LYS A 355 33.01 12.49 -9.11
C LYS A 355 32.57 11.08 -9.54
N SER A 356 31.95 10.34 -8.64
CA SER A 356 31.49 8.96 -8.82
C SER A 356 30.01 8.84 -8.48
N ILE A 357 29.40 7.72 -8.87
CA ILE A 357 28.06 7.35 -8.43
C ILE A 357 28.13 7.01 -6.94
N CYS A 358 27.28 7.68 -6.13
CA CYS A 358 27.27 7.58 -4.70
C CYS A 358 25.90 7.18 -4.16
N ALA A 359 25.89 6.70 -2.93
CA ALA A 359 24.68 6.43 -2.16
C ALA A 359 24.89 6.83 -0.70
N ALA A 360 23.77 7.06 0.00
CA ALA A 360 23.75 7.33 1.43
C ALA A 360 22.60 6.55 2.10
N ILE A 361 22.81 6.17 3.35
CA ILE A 361 21.80 5.56 4.23
C ILE A 361 21.81 6.28 5.57
N GLU A 362 20.63 6.59 6.11
CA GLU A 362 20.44 7.08 7.47
C GLU A 362 20.02 5.92 8.36
N LEU A 363 20.82 5.60 9.33
CA LEU A 363 20.58 4.54 10.32
C LEU A 363 19.56 4.99 11.38
N ALA A 364 19.08 4.06 12.18
CA ALA A 364 18.03 4.34 13.18
C ALA A 364 18.44 5.39 14.25
N ASP A 365 19.72 5.52 14.53
CA ASP A 365 20.30 6.52 15.45
C ASP A 365 20.53 7.90 14.79
N GLY A 366 20.20 8.05 13.50
CA GLY A 366 20.42 9.27 12.73
C GLY A 366 21.80 9.38 12.08
N THR A 367 22.67 8.39 12.27
CA THR A 367 24.00 8.36 11.61
C THR A 367 23.84 8.17 10.11
N ILE A 368 24.53 9.00 9.31
CA ILE A 368 24.52 8.89 7.86
C ILE A 368 25.80 8.22 7.37
N ILE A 369 25.65 7.09 6.70
CA ILE A 369 26.74 6.35 6.06
C ILE A 369 26.65 6.57 4.56
N THR A 370 27.80 6.82 3.93
CA THR A 370 27.89 7.01 2.48
C THR A 370 28.75 5.94 1.81
N SER A 371 28.53 5.78 0.52
CA SER A 371 29.37 4.91 -0.33
C SER A 371 29.56 5.53 -1.71
N GLU A 372 30.51 5.01 -2.45
CA GLU A 372 30.74 5.32 -3.85
C GLU A 372 30.98 4.03 -4.65
N THR A 373 30.78 4.11 -5.95
CA THR A 373 31.13 3.02 -6.86
C THR A 373 32.65 2.89 -6.96
N THR A 374 33.13 1.68 -6.81
CA THR A 374 34.54 1.32 -6.96
C THR A 374 34.75 0.41 -8.18
N GLU A 375 35.98 -0.01 -8.43
CA GLU A 375 36.29 -1.03 -9.47
C GLU A 375 35.68 -2.39 -9.12
N LEU A 376 35.57 -2.70 -7.84
CA LEU A 376 35.10 -4.00 -7.34
C LEU A 376 33.57 -4.05 -7.12
N LEU A 377 33.01 -2.98 -6.57
CA LEU A 377 31.64 -2.95 -6.05
C LEU A 377 30.80 -1.82 -6.65
N GLY A 378 29.54 -2.10 -6.93
CA GLY A 378 28.53 -1.06 -7.14
C GLY A 378 28.25 -0.28 -5.84
N THR A 379 27.82 0.98 -5.97
CA THR A 379 27.58 1.84 -4.79
C THR A 379 26.58 1.24 -3.80
N SER A 380 25.56 0.52 -4.27
CA SER A 380 24.55 -0.15 -3.44
C SER A 380 25.16 -1.26 -2.58
N ALA A 381 26.01 -2.08 -3.17
CA ALA A 381 26.73 -3.15 -2.48
C ALA A 381 27.70 -2.59 -1.44
N ALA A 382 28.48 -1.57 -1.81
CA ALA A 382 29.39 -0.86 -0.91
C ALA A 382 28.64 -0.21 0.26
N LEU A 383 27.43 0.35 0.02
CA LEU A 383 26.61 0.98 1.05
C LEU A 383 26.18 -0.03 2.11
N ILE A 384 25.67 -1.20 1.70
CA ILE A 384 25.23 -2.24 2.62
C ILE A 384 26.41 -2.71 3.49
N LEU A 385 27.58 -2.97 2.88
CA LEU A 385 28.77 -3.37 3.63
C LEU A 385 29.22 -2.28 4.61
N ASN A 386 29.21 -1.02 4.22
CA ASN A 386 29.59 0.08 5.11
C ASN A 386 28.59 0.25 6.27
N ALA A 387 27.30 0.15 6.00
CA ALA A 387 26.25 0.27 7.01
C ALA A 387 26.32 -0.90 8.02
N THR A 388 26.47 -2.13 7.55
CA THR A 388 26.54 -3.31 8.42
C THR A 388 27.85 -3.33 9.23
N LYS A 389 28.99 -2.89 8.67
CA LYS A 389 30.23 -2.69 9.42
C LYS A 389 30.02 -1.70 10.57
N HIS A 390 29.43 -0.55 10.27
CA HIS A 390 29.18 0.48 11.29
C HIS A 390 28.30 -0.05 12.41
N LEU A 391 27.20 -0.72 12.07
CA LEU A 391 26.26 -1.29 13.04
C LEU A 391 26.89 -2.41 13.89
N ALA A 392 27.86 -3.14 13.33
CA ALA A 392 28.62 -4.18 14.03
C ALA A 392 29.79 -3.61 14.90
N GLY A 393 29.99 -2.28 14.87
CA GLY A 393 31.14 -1.64 15.60
C GLY A 393 32.49 -1.98 15.03
N LEU A 394 32.58 -2.39 13.75
CA LEU A 394 33.85 -2.77 13.11
C LEU A 394 34.54 -1.55 12.50
N ASP A 395 35.88 -1.64 12.39
CA ASP A 395 36.68 -0.58 11.76
C ASP A 395 36.19 -0.33 10.31
N HIS A 396 35.91 0.95 9.98
CA HIS A 396 35.48 1.34 8.67
C HIS A 396 36.46 1.00 7.54
N LYS A 397 37.75 0.88 7.83
CA LYS A 397 38.81 0.48 6.89
C LYS A 397 38.83 -1.02 6.61
N LEU A 398 38.22 -1.83 7.47
CA LEU A 398 38.13 -3.26 7.29
C LEU A 398 37.44 -3.64 5.98
N LYS A 399 38.11 -4.49 5.21
CA LYS A 399 37.53 -5.08 3.99
C LYS A 399 36.91 -6.42 4.36
N LEU A 400 35.58 -6.44 4.52
CA LEU A 400 34.82 -7.68 4.85
C LEU A 400 35.00 -8.77 3.78
N ILE A 401 35.06 -8.37 2.52
CA ILE A 401 35.26 -9.30 1.41
C ILE A 401 36.61 -8.97 0.77
N PRO A 402 37.61 -9.84 0.89
CA PRO A 402 38.90 -9.66 0.24
C PRO A 402 38.77 -9.58 -1.29
N LYS A 403 39.72 -8.86 -1.92
CA LYS A 403 39.74 -8.69 -3.38
C LYS A 403 39.86 -10.05 -4.10
N GLU A 404 40.63 -10.96 -3.54
CA GLU A 404 40.84 -12.31 -4.05
C GLU A 404 39.56 -13.15 -4.13
N MET A 405 38.54 -12.79 -3.33
CA MET A 405 37.22 -13.42 -3.36
C MET A 405 36.28 -12.75 -4.37
N ILE A 406 36.49 -11.47 -4.68
CA ILE A 406 35.69 -10.69 -5.61
C ILE A 406 36.11 -10.95 -7.08
N GLU A 407 37.40 -10.98 -7.36
CA GLU A 407 37.94 -11.14 -8.71
C GLU A 407 37.48 -12.40 -9.46
N PRO A 408 37.37 -13.58 -8.83
CA PRO A 408 36.80 -14.76 -9.50
C PRO A 408 35.32 -14.57 -9.90
N ILE A 409 34.53 -13.86 -9.09
CA ILE A 409 33.12 -13.56 -9.40
C ILE A 409 33.05 -12.59 -10.57
N GLN A 410 33.89 -11.55 -10.60
CA GLN A 410 34.00 -10.62 -11.72
C GLN A 410 34.39 -11.34 -13.01
N ASN A 411 35.37 -12.20 -12.95
CA ASN A 411 35.84 -13.01 -14.08
C ASN A 411 34.71 -13.90 -14.61
N MET A 412 33.99 -14.59 -13.73
CA MET A 412 32.81 -15.39 -14.12
C MET A 412 31.76 -14.53 -14.83
N LYS A 413 31.41 -13.36 -14.27
CA LYS A 413 30.42 -12.45 -14.85
C LYS A 413 30.77 -11.99 -16.27
N VAL A 414 32.03 -11.59 -16.46
CA VAL A 414 32.45 -11.00 -17.75
C VAL A 414 32.78 -12.07 -18.78
N ASN A 415 33.57 -13.07 -18.41
CA ASN A 415 34.15 -14.02 -19.37
C ASN A 415 33.26 -15.24 -19.63
N TYR A 416 32.42 -15.67 -18.67
CA TYR A 416 31.57 -16.84 -18.84
C TYR A 416 30.09 -16.49 -19.06
N LEU A 417 29.61 -15.38 -18.43
CA LEU A 417 28.19 -14.96 -18.52
C LEU A 417 27.99 -13.77 -19.46
N SER A 418 29.04 -13.32 -20.17
CA SER A 418 29.02 -12.20 -21.12
C SER A 418 28.46 -10.89 -20.53
N GLY A 419 28.65 -10.66 -19.24
CA GLY A 419 28.22 -9.45 -18.55
C GLY A 419 29.12 -8.26 -18.88
N ASN A 420 28.51 -7.09 -19.11
CA ASN A 420 29.24 -5.85 -19.42
C ASN A 420 29.72 -5.09 -18.16
N ASN A 421 29.25 -5.48 -16.97
CA ASN A 421 29.59 -4.82 -15.70
C ASN A 421 30.29 -5.80 -14.76
N PRO A 422 31.60 -5.64 -14.52
CA PRO A 422 32.33 -6.54 -13.61
C PRO A 422 31.97 -6.31 -12.14
N ARG A 423 31.50 -5.13 -11.75
CA ARG A 423 31.22 -4.78 -10.36
C ARG A 423 30.16 -5.69 -9.76
N LEU A 424 30.37 -6.10 -8.50
CA LEU A 424 29.39 -6.89 -7.80
C LEU A 424 28.16 -6.05 -7.44
N HIS A 425 26.99 -6.64 -7.65
CA HIS A 425 25.69 -6.15 -7.19
C HIS A 425 25.43 -6.55 -5.75
N THR A 426 24.34 -6.04 -5.17
CA THR A 426 23.99 -6.27 -3.76
C THR A 426 23.76 -7.74 -3.43
N ASP A 427 23.10 -8.50 -4.28
CA ASP A 427 22.85 -9.94 -4.09
C ASP A 427 24.14 -10.75 -4.10
N GLU A 428 25.05 -10.48 -5.04
CA GLU A 428 26.35 -11.17 -5.15
C GLU A 428 27.21 -10.90 -3.92
N VAL A 429 27.22 -9.66 -3.43
CA VAL A 429 27.95 -9.27 -2.21
C VAL A 429 27.36 -9.96 -0.98
N LEU A 430 26.03 -10.04 -0.85
CA LEU A 430 25.39 -10.72 0.28
C LEU A 430 25.68 -12.23 0.28
N VAL A 431 25.70 -12.86 -0.90
CA VAL A 431 26.10 -14.28 -1.02
C VAL A 431 27.57 -14.47 -0.61
N ALA A 432 28.49 -13.64 -1.12
CA ALA A 432 29.91 -13.71 -0.75
C ALA A 432 30.11 -13.49 0.77
N LEU A 433 29.44 -12.50 1.35
CA LEU A 433 29.48 -12.23 2.79
C LEU A 433 28.95 -13.42 3.61
N ALA A 434 27.85 -14.05 3.15
CA ALA A 434 27.28 -15.22 3.82
C ALA A 434 28.22 -16.45 3.77
N MET A 435 28.95 -16.63 2.68
CA MET A 435 29.96 -17.70 2.59
C MET A 435 31.13 -17.46 3.55
N LEU A 436 31.66 -16.25 3.58
CA LEU A 436 32.78 -15.87 4.44
C LEU A 436 32.38 -15.85 5.92
N SER A 437 31.13 -15.59 6.27
CA SER A 437 30.67 -15.57 7.67
C SER A 437 30.80 -16.90 8.41
N ARG A 438 31.10 -17.99 7.71
CA ARG A 438 31.36 -19.31 8.31
C ARG A 438 32.76 -19.40 8.93
N GLU A 439 33.71 -18.61 8.43
CA GLU A 439 35.13 -18.68 8.79
C GLU A 439 35.66 -17.36 9.37
N ASP A 440 35.03 -16.24 9.03
CA ASP A 440 35.39 -14.89 9.48
C ASP A 440 34.33 -14.31 10.42
N GLU A 441 34.74 -14.04 11.66
CA GLU A 441 33.85 -13.48 12.70
C GLU A 441 33.36 -12.09 12.37
N ASN A 442 34.14 -11.24 11.70
CA ASN A 442 33.70 -9.90 11.32
C ASN A 442 32.60 -9.96 10.24
N CYS A 443 32.71 -10.92 9.31
CA CYS A 443 31.68 -11.17 8.32
C CYS A 443 30.36 -11.66 8.97
N ARG A 444 30.47 -12.52 10.00
CA ARG A 444 29.33 -13.00 10.79
C ARG A 444 28.65 -11.85 11.52
N LEU A 445 29.42 -11.03 12.24
CA LEU A 445 28.90 -9.86 12.95
C LEU A 445 28.21 -8.85 11.99
N ALA A 446 28.78 -8.64 10.81
CA ALA A 446 28.20 -7.74 9.80
C ALA A 446 26.89 -8.27 9.23
N ILE A 447 26.78 -9.57 8.90
CA ILE A 447 25.56 -10.13 8.31
C ILE A 447 24.39 -10.15 9.31
N GLU A 448 24.70 -10.34 10.60
CA GLU A 448 23.71 -10.29 11.69
C GLU A 448 23.06 -8.90 11.83
N GLN A 449 23.67 -7.84 11.27
CA GLN A 449 23.12 -6.48 11.28
C GLN A 449 22.10 -6.22 10.16
N LEU A 450 21.95 -7.08 9.17
CA LEU A 450 21.01 -6.86 8.06
C LEU A 450 19.57 -6.52 8.50
N PRO A 451 18.99 -7.16 9.54
CA PRO A 451 17.66 -6.80 10.04
C PRO A 451 17.55 -5.36 10.55
N ASN A 452 18.67 -4.77 11.04
CA ASN A 452 18.73 -3.40 11.56
C ASN A 452 18.67 -2.33 10.45
N LEU A 453 18.76 -2.72 9.18
CA LEU A 453 18.56 -1.82 8.03
C LEU A 453 17.08 -1.56 7.72
N ARG A 454 16.16 -2.28 8.35
CA ARG A 454 14.72 -2.11 8.14
C ARG A 454 14.28 -0.70 8.55
N GLY A 455 13.57 -0.02 7.65
CA GLY A 455 13.07 1.34 7.86
C GLY A 455 14.12 2.44 7.60
N CYS A 456 15.40 2.08 7.39
CA CYS A 456 16.44 3.05 7.08
C CYS A 456 16.18 3.75 5.74
N GLN A 457 16.37 5.09 5.72
CA GLN A 457 16.25 5.90 4.52
C GLN A 457 17.49 5.70 3.65
N VAL A 458 17.31 5.47 2.36
CA VAL A 458 18.40 5.29 1.39
C VAL A 458 18.19 6.20 0.20
N HIS A 459 19.26 6.81 -0.30
CA HIS A 459 19.26 7.55 -1.56
C HIS A 459 20.47 7.21 -2.41
N THR A 460 20.26 7.16 -3.73
CA THR A 460 21.32 6.91 -4.72
C THR A 460 21.29 7.98 -5.81
N THR A 461 22.46 8.41 -6.27
CA THR A 461 22.60 9.47 -7.27
C THR A 461 22.34 9.02 -8.71
N VAL A 462 21.88 7.80 -8.92
CA VAL A 462 21.41 7.25 -10.20
C VAL A 462 20.31 6.22 -9.96
N MET A 463 19.54 5.91 -10.99
CA MET A 463 18.60 4.79 -10.96
C MET A 463 19.35 3.47 -10.80
N LEU A 464 18.93 2.66 -9.84
CA LEU A 464 19.49 1.34 -9.59
C LEU A 464 18.94 0.27 -10.55
N SER A 465 19.70 -0.82 -10.70
CA SER A 465 19.20 -2.04 -11.33
C SER A 465 18.01 -2.62 -10.57
N GLU A 466 17.20 -3.40 -11.26
CA GLU A 466 16.04 -4.07 -10.63
C GLU A 466 16.47 -5.01 -9.49
N VAL A 467 17.63 -5.66 -9.63
CA VAL A 467 18.23 -6.56 -8.61
C VAL A 467 18.51 -5.77 -7.33
N ASP A 468 19.25 -4.65 -7.45
CA ASP A 468 19.60 -3.82 -6.29
C ASP A 468 18.33 -3.24 -5.63
N ARG A 469 17.37 -2.74 -6.42
CA ARG A 469 16.07 -2.24 -5.91
C ARG A 469 15.31 -3.31 -5.13
N LYS A 470 15.27 -4.56 -5.64
CA LYS A 470 14.61 -5.70 -4.97
C LYS A 470 15.29 -6.05 -3.64
N ILE A 471 16.62 -6.00 -3.58
CA ILE A 471 17.35 -6.29 -2.34
C ILE A 471 17.04 -5.24 -1.26
N PHE A 472 17.14 -3.94 -1.57
CA PHE A 472 16.76 -2.89 -0.60
C PHE A 472 15.31 -3.03 -0.12
N LYS A 473 14.38 -3.38 -1.03
CA LYS A 473 12.98 -3.64 -0.67
C LYS A 473 12.85 -4.84 0.28
N LYS A 474 13.58 -5.94 0.04
CA LYS A 474 13.57 -7.14 0.91
C LYS A 474 14.19 -6.85 2.27
N LEU A 475 15.23 -6.02 2.34
CA LEU A 475 15.80 -5.53 3.59
C LEU A 475 14.88 -4.55 4.33
N GLY A 476 13.81 -4.10 3.68
CA GLY A 476 12.85 -3.15 4.25
C GLY A 476 13.34 -1.70 4.29
N CYS A 477 14.37 -1.36 3.50
CA CYS A 477 14.84 0.00 3.35
C CYS A 477 13.88 0.87 2.54
N VAL A 478 13.87 2.18 2.84
CA VAL A 478 13.08 3.19 2.13
C VAL A 478 13.98 3.86 1.08
N LEU A 479 14.04 3.25 -0.10
CA LEU A 479 14.94 3.66 -1.19
C LEU A 479 14.34 4.77 -2.04
N THR A 480 15.17 5.75 -2.40
CA THR A 480 14.95 6.75 -3.46
C THR A 480 16.17 6.81 -4.38
N CYS A 481 15.97 7.20 -5.65
CA CYS A 481 17.02 7.29 -6.66
C CYS A 481 16.86 8.58 -7.45
N GLU A 482 17.98 9.25 -7.79
CA GLU A 482 17.93 10.27 -8.83
C GLU A 482 17.47 9.65 -10.16
N PRO A 483 16.64 10.34 -10.94
CA PRO A 483 16.07 9.83 -12.19
C PRO A 483 17.05 9.80 -13.37
N VAL A 484 18.35 9.66 -13.07
CA VAL A 484 19.42 9.64 -14.06
C VAL A 484 19.76 8.18 -14.40
N SER A 485 19.57 7.80 -15.67
CA SER A 485 20.00 6.49 -16.16
C SER A 485 21.53 6.38 -16.18
N LYS A 486 22.08 5.24 -15.78
CA LYS A 486 23.53 4.93 -15.92
C LYS A 486 24.08 5.07 -17.35
N LYS A 487 23.19 5.11 -18.36
CA LYS A 487 23.56 5.28 -19.78
C LYS A 487 23.70 6.74 -20.21
N GLN A 488 23.17 7.68 -19.47
CA GLN A 488 23.36 9.11 -19.72
C GLN A 488 24.60 9.56 -18.97
N LYS A 489 25.69 9.91 -19.72
CA LYS A 489 26.77 10.70 -19.13
C LYS A 489 26.17 12.00 -18.59
N PRO A 490 26.55 12.48 -17.40
CA PRO A 490 26.12 13.79 -16.95
C PRO A 490 26.51 14.79 -18.04
N LEU A 491 25.55 15.56 -18.51
CA LEU A 491 25.79 16.78 -19.29
C LEU A 491 26.53 17.73 -18.35
N ILE A 492 27.85 17.72 -18.45
CA ILE A 492 28.67 18.74 -17.82
C ILE A 492 28.51 19.97 -18.73
N GLY A 493 27.66 20.91 -18.31
CA GLY A 493 27.64 22.28 -18.75
C GLY A 493 28.44 23.12 -17.78
#